data_3d3f41db68515a44b0bcfb1d57678751
#
_entry.id   3d3f41db68515a44b0bcfb1d57678751
#
_cell.length_a   1.000
_cell.length_b   1.000
_cell.length_c   1.000
_cell.angle_alpha   90.00
_cell.angle_beta   90.00
_cell.angle_gamma   90.00
#
_symmetry.space_group_name_H-M   'P 1'
#
loop_
_entity.id
_entity.type
_entity.pdbx_description
1 polymer ?
#
loop_
_entity_poly.entity_id
_entity_poly.type
_entity_poly.pdbx_seq_one_letter_code
_entity_poly.pdbx_strand_id
1 'polypeptide(L)'
;VMPGIDGFEVLRRRQNMEGFKDTPVIVLTNTESVSSQSEAFALGADEFIIKPVDTRIALTRINNTLGVKRRLQNSRDEQKAWKTKSQIDEMTSLFNKMTVEKLITKTLTEHENGLHALMVIDIDNFKSVNDVYGHTMGDHVISVIAGVISSQFRSTDYVGRMGGDEFAVLMGDIPSKEIALIKAENLVNLIKYKESLSIPENISISVGIAFSDPEDHCYYDLAAKADQALYVSKKSGKGRYSVFGEENQTPDQKLQAFVWSSSRNVTSMLEFALPEFVHLKKVISVEEIRENMGEKTGEDILGLFVDVSEEEDGGQARWQELGELQREHALPMIAICKEGNLVQM
;
A
#
# COMPACT_ATOMS: atom_id res chain seq x y z
N VAL A 1 -11.90 21.24 -53.40
CA VAL A 1 -10.92 21.98 -52.61
C VAL A 1 -11.69 22.62 -51.46
N MET A 2 -11.33 22.29 -50.23
CA MET A 2 -11.93 22.92 -49.03
C MET A 2 -11.19 24.25 -48.78
N PRO A 3 -11.90 25.35 -48.51
CA PRO A 3 -11.23 26.61 -48.20
C PRO A 3 -10.53 26.51 -46.84
N GLY A 4 -9.24 26.77 -46.81
CA GLY A 4 -8.44 26.89 -45.59
C GLY A 4 -7.54 25.70 -45.29
N ILE A 5 -8.05 24.60 -44.79
CA ILE A 5 -7.27 23.41 -44.35
C ILE A 5 -7.66 22.23 -45.28
N ASP A 6 -6.69 21.55 -45.86
CA ASP A 6 -6.94 20.34 -46.65
C ASP A 6 -7.02 19.08 -45.78
N GLY A 7 -7.48 17.96 -46.37
CA GLY A 7 -7.66 16.71 -45.61
C GLY A 7 -6.35 16.12 -45.10
N PHE A 8 -5.22 16.35 -45.76
CA PHE A 8 -3.91 15.89 -45.31
C PHE A 8 -3.42 16.69 -44.10
N GLU A 9 -3.71 17.98 -44.08
CA GLU A 9 -3.41 18.82 -42.88
C GLU A 9 -4.22 18.42 -41.69
N VAL A 10 -5.49 18.02 -41.87
CA VAL A 10 -6.31 17.45 -40.80
C VAL A 10 -5.68 16.19 -40.22
N LEU A 11 -5.20 15.28 -41.06
CA LEU A 11 -4.50 14.06 -40.65
C LEU A 11 -3.21 14.37 -39.88
N ARG A 12 -2.39 15.34 -40.34
CA ARG A 12 -1.16 15.75 -39.61
C ARG A 12 -1.47 16.31 -38.22
N ARG A 13 -2.45 17.19 -38.13
CA ARG A 13 -2.84 17.80 -36.82
C ARG A 13 -3.40 16.79 -35.84
N ARG A 14 -4.17 15.83 -36.34
CA ARG A 14 -4.76 14.77 -35.50
C ARG A 14 -3.69 13.97 -34.73
N GLN A 15 -2.53 13.70 -35.33
CA GLN A 15 -1.46 12.94 -34.69
C GLN A 15 -1.00 13.55 -33.36
N ASN A 16 -1.16 14.88 -33.20
CA ASN A 16 -0.75 15.65 -32.03
C ASN A 16 -1.92 15.98 -31.08
N MET A 17 -3.15 15.52 -31.39
CA MET A 17 -4.33 15.78 -30.54
C MET A 17 -4.60 14.61 -29.62
N GLU A 18 -4.41 14.80 -28.30
CA GLU A 18 -4.81 13.82 -27.31
C GLU A 18 -6.33 13.55 -27.38
N GLY A 19 -6.71 12.27 -27.32
CA GLY A 19 -8.11 11.82 -27.44
C GLY A 19 -8.53 11.44 -28.86
N PHE A 20 -7.80 11.85 -29.92
CA PHE A 20 -8.12 11.48 -31.29
C PHE A 20 -7.16 10.46 -31.93
N LYS A 21 -6.08 10.10 -31.26
CA LYS A 21 -5.07 9.14 -31.76
C LYS A 21 -5.68 7.80 -32.18
N ASP A 22 -6.63 7.30 -31.40
CA ASP A 22 -7.27 6.00 -31.62
C ASP A 22 -8.58 6.08 -32.42
N THR A 23 -9.03 7.28 -32.81
CA THR A 23 -10.26 7.45 -33.59
C THR A 23 -10.02 7.00 -35.04
N PRO A 24 -10.80 6.06 -35.60
CA PRO A 24 -10.63 5.67 -37.01
C PRO A 24 -10.92 6.81 -37.96
N VAL A 25 -10.08 6.98 -38.96
CA VAL A 25 -10.26 8.01 -40.01
C VAL A 25 -10.37 7.39 -41.37
N ILE A 26 -11.46 7.72 -42.04
CA ILE A 26 -11.74 7.30 -43.42
C ILE A 26 -11.72 8.52 -44.32
N VAL A 27 -10.82 8.52 -45.31
CA VAL A 27 -10.69 9.62 -46.23
C VAL A 27 -11.61 9.43 -47.45
N LEU A 28 -12.46 10.44 -47.74
CA LEU A 28 -13.29 10.46 -48.94
C LEU A 28 -12.74 11.49 -49.92
N THR A 29 -12.41 11.07 -51.16
CA THR A 29 -11.78 11.94 -52.15
C THR A 29 -12.33 11.68 -53.56
N ASN A 30 -12.13 12.66 -54.44
CA ASN A 30 -12.40 12.53 -55.87
C ASN A 30 -11.17 12.05 -56.64
N THR A 31 -10.01 11.91 -56.00
CA THR A 31 -8.72 11.62 -56.63
C THR A 31 -8.42 10.11 -56.59
N GLU A 32 -8.18 9.52 -57.72
CA GLU A 32 -7.75 8.11 -57.87
C GLU A 32 -6.23 7.91 -57.82
N SER A 33 -5.46 8.98 -57.58
CA SER A 33 -4.00 8.93 -57.56
C SER A 33 -3.47 8.02 -56.48
N VAL A 34 -2.65 7.06 -56.89
CA VAL A 34 -1.95 6.12 -55.99
C VAL A 34 -1.04 6.87 -54.99
N SER A 35 -0.43 8.00 -55.44
CA SER A 35 0.41 8.81 -54.55
C SER A 35 -0.38 9.45 -53.43
N SER A 36 -1.58 9.99 -53.69
CA SER A 36 -2.47 10.57 -52.67
C SER A 36 -2.99 9.53 -51.68
N GLN A 37 -3.27 8.30 -52.15
CA GLN A 37 -3.67 7.20 -51.27
C GLN A 37 -2.51 6.81 -50.34
N SER A 38 -1.31 6.63 -50.86
CA SER A 38 -0.11 6.29 -50.08
C SER A 38 0.21 7.38 -49.05
N GLU A 39 0.06 8.66 -49.40
CA GLU A 39 0.25 9.78 -48.47
C GLU A 39 -0.80 9.79 -47.36
N ALA A 40 -2.09 9.54 -47.68
CA ALA A 40 -3.15 9.47 -46.67
C ALA A 40 -2.88 8.36 -45.63
N PHE A 41 -2.49 7.16 -46.09
CA PHE A 41 -2.14 6.05 -45.19
C PHE A 41 -0.88 6.35 -44.36
N ALA A 42 0.15 6.95 -44.98
CA ALA A 42 1.35 7.38 -44.23
C ALA A 42 1.05 8.42 -43.14
N LEU A 43 0.03 9.25 -43.35
CA LEU A 43 -0.46 10.22 -42.37
C LEU A 43 -1.48 9.63 -41.39
N GLY A 44 -1.72 8.32 -41.43
CA GLY A 44 -2.53 7.61 -40.46
C GLY A 44 -4.04 7.53 -40.77
N ALA A 45 -4.42 7.63 -42.05
CA ALA A 45 -5.76 7.22 -42.48
C ALA A 45 -5.91 5.69 -42.33
N ASP A 46 -7.05 5.24 -41.80
CA ASP A 46 -7.34 3.81 -41.64
C ASP A 46 -7.99 3.21 -42.88
N GLU A 47 -8.66 4.04 -43.71
CA GLU A 47 -9.33 3.62 -44.94
C GLU A 47 -9.49 4.79 -45.90
N PHE A 48 -9.72 4.48 -47.17
CA PHE A 48 -9.81 5.42 -48.29
C PHE A 48 -10.99 5.07 -49.19
N ILE A 49 -11.85 6.00 -49.52
CA ILE A 49 -13.02 5.82 -50.39
C ILE A 49 -13.04 6.87 -51.49
N ILE A 50 -13.16 6.40 -52.73
CA ILE A 50 -13.21 7.28 -53.89
C ILE A 50 -14.67 7.64 -54.23
N LYS A 51 -14.90 8.91 -54.54
CA LYS A 51 -16.19 9.39 -55.05
C LYS A 51 -16.32 9.15 -56.54
N PRO A 52 -17.52 8.80 -57.07
CA PRO A 52 -18.80 8.70 -56.38
C PRO A 52 -18.89 7.48 -55.44
N VAL A 53 -19.47 7.68 -54.27
CA VAL A 53 -19.53 6.67 -53.19
C VAL A 53 -20.74 5.76 -53.36
N ASP A 54 -20.53 4.47 -53.65
CA ASP A 54 -21.58 3.48 -53.46
C ASP A 54 -21.80 3.23 -51.96
N THR A 55 -23.03 3.49 -51.52
CA THR A 55 -23.37 3.41 -50.09
C THR A 55 -23.10 2.03 -49.47
N ARG A 56 -23.30 0.96 -50.24
CA ARG A 56 -23.05 -0.42 -49.77
C ARG A 56 -21.57 -0.70 -49.55
N ILE A 57 -20.74 -0.22 -50.53
CA ILE A 57 -19.29 -0.36 -50.42
C ILE A 57 -18.76 0.48 -49.27
N ALA A 58 -19.25 1.71 -49.13
CA ALA A 58 -18.84 2.58 -48.05
C ALA A 58 -19.19 1.97 -46.66
N LEU A 59 -20.39 1.49 -46.47
CA LEU A 59 -20.81 0.82 -45.23
C LEU A 59 -19.97 -0.41 -44.91
N THR A 60 -19.64 -1.21 -45.92
CA THR A 60 -18.78 -2.39 -45.77
C THR A 60 -17.39 -1.99 -45.29
N ARG A 61 -16.76 -0.97 -45.88
CA ARG A 61 -15.42 -0.47 -45.49
C ARG A 61 -15.44 0.14 -44.10
N ILE A 62 -16.45 0.96 -43.79
CA ILE A 62 -16.64 1.53 -42.43
C ILE A 62 -16.73 0.41 -41.40
N ASN A 63 -17.61 -0.58 -41.62
CA ASN A 63 -17.81 -1.68 -40.70
C ASN A 63 -16.55 -2.52 -40.53
N ASN A 64 -15.79 -2.77 -41.59
CA ASN A 64 -14.51 -3.48 -41.54
C ASN A 64 -13.47 -2.71 -40.70
N THR A 65 -13.32 -1.41 -40.94
CA THR A 65 -12.39 -0.55 -40.19
C THR A 65 -12.74 -0.49 -38.73
N LEU A 66 -14.03 -0.29 -38.37
CA LEU A 66 -14.52 -0.31 -36.98
C LEU A 66 -14.33 -1.70 -36.35
N GLY A 67 -14.61 -2.77 -37.09
CA GLY A 67 -14.47 -4.14 -36.61
C GLY A 67 -13.02 -4.50 -36.28
N VAL A 68 -12.06 -4.07 -37.08
CA VAL A 68 -10.61 -4.27 -36.82
C VAL A 68 -10.19 -3.52 -35.56
N LYS A 69 -10.55 -2.23 -35.44
CA LYS A 69 -10.23 -1.43 -34.25
C LYS A 69 -10.84 -2.00 -32.98
N ARG A 70 -12.11 -2.41 -33.02
CA ARG A 70 -12.79 -3.01 -31.88
C ARG A 70 -12.11 -4.32 -31.42
N ARG A 71 -11.66 -5.16 -32.37
CA ARG A 71 -10.91 -6.40 -32.03
C ARG A 71 -9.55 -6.07 -31.38
N LEU A 72 -8.83 -5.08 -31.91
CA LEU A 72 -7.55 -4.66 -31.30
C LEU A 72 -7.74 -4.09 -29.91
N GLN A 73 -8.81 -3.32 -29.67
CA GLN A 73 -9.15 -2.78 -28.36
C GLN A 73 -9.50 -3.89 -27.37
N ASN A 74 -10.40 -4.80 -27.74
CA ASN A 74 -10.75 -5.95 -26.91
C ASN A 74 -9.52 -6.80 -26.57
N SER A 75 -8.64 -7.08 -27.54
CA SER A 75 -7.39 -7.83 -27.29
C SER A 75 -6.45 -7.12 -26.33
N ARG A 76 -6.34 -5.79 -26.41
CA ARG A 76 -5.56 -4.99 -25.44
C ARG A 76 -6.18 -5.02 -24.05
N ASP A 77 -7.51 -4.94 -23.95
CA ASP A 77 -8.23 -4.96 -22.68
C ASP A 77 -8.18 -6.35 -22.04
N GLU A 78 -8.30 -7.42 -22.84
CA GLU A 78 -8.07 -8.79 -22.40
C GLU A 78 -6.62 -8.98 -21.93
N GLN A 79 -5.64 -8.46 -22.64
CA GLN A 79 -4.23 -8.56 -22.26
C GLN A 79 -3.92 -7.81 -20.96
N LYS A 80 -4.54 -6.64 -20.74
CA LYS A 80 -4.45 -5.91 -19.47
C LYS A 80 -5.14 -6.69 -18.33
N ALA A 81 -6.34 -7.21 -18.56
CA ALA A 81 -7.06 -8.02 -17.58
C ALA A 81 -6.28 -9.31 -17.21
N TRP A 82 -5.70 -9.99 -18.18
CA TRP A 82 -4.80 -11.14 -17.97
C TRP A 82 -3.57 -10.74 -17.16
N LYS A 83 -2.96 -9.61 -17.45
CA LYS A 83 -1.78 -9.12 -16.73
C LYS A 83 -2.11 -8.78 -15.29
N THR A 84 -3.26 -8.17 -15.01
CA THR A 84 -3.73 -7.86 -13.66
C THR A 84 -4.09 -9.16 -12.91
N LYS A 85 -4.79 -10.09 -13.55
CA LYS A 85 -5.13 -11.39 -12.97
C LYS A 85 -3.89 -12.24 -12.67
N SER A 86 -2.83 -12.10 -13.49
CA SER A 86 -1.53 -12.74 -13.28
C SER A 86 -0.68 -12.13 -12.15
N GLN A 87 -1.09 -11.01 -11.55
CA GLN A 87 -0.33 -10.33 -10.50
C GLN A 87 -0.84 -10.59 -9.09
N ILE A 88 -2.04 -11.12 -8.97
CA ILE A 88 -2.77 -11.27 -7.71
C ILE A 88 -2.91 -12.75 -7.37
N ASP A 89 -2.84 -13.08 -6.09
CA ASP A 89 -3.24 -14.38 -5.55
C ASP A 89 -4.78 -14.47 -5.50
N GLU A 90 -5.37 -15.47 -6.14
CA GLU A 90 -6.83 -15.59 -6.31
C GLU A 90 -7.57 -15.81 -4.99
N MET A 91 -6.93 -16.40 -3.98
CA MET A 91 -7.54 -16.68 -2.68
C MET A 91 -7.59 -15.44 -1.79
N THR A 92 -6.52 -14.65 -1.77
CA THR A 92 -6.33 -13.55 -0.81
C THR A 92 -6.53 -12.17 -1.41
N SER A 93 -6.54 -12.06 -2.75
CA SER A 93 -6.53 -10.78 -3.49
C SER A 93 -5.31 -9.90 -3.21
N LEU A 94 -4.28 -10.42 -2.55
CA LEU A 94 -2.99 -9.79 -2.37
C LEU A 94 -2.10 -9.99 -3.61
N PHE A 95 -0.99 -9.30 -3.71
CA PHE A 95 0.00 -9.62 -4.73
C PHE A 95 0.47 -11.08 -4.58
N ASN A 96 0.63 -11.78 -5.70
CA ASN A 96 1.26 -13.10 -5.68
C ASN A 96 2.78 -12.96 -5.52
N LYS A 97 3.45 -14.08 -5.19
CA LYS A 97 4.89 -14.17 -4.95
C LYS A 97 5.71 -13.45 -6.02
N MET A 98 5.50 -13.79 -7.29
CA MET A 98 6.28 -13.23 -8.40
C MET A 98 6.14 -11.71 -8.50
N THR A 99 4.97 -11.19 -8.23
CA THR A 99 4.70 -9.76 -8.30
C THR A 99 5.33 -9.01 -7.14
N VAL A 100 5.18 -9.51 -5.91
CA VAL A 100 5.72 -8.83 -4.74
C VAL A 100 7.25 -8.83 -4.76
N GLU A 101 7.90 -9.94 -5.13
CA GLU A 101 9.36 -10.02 -5.28
C GLU A 101 9.88 -8.98 -6.29
N LYS A 102 9.18 -8.83 -7.42
CA LYS A 102 9.53 -7.85 -8.44
C LYS A 102 9.35 -6.41 -7.96
N LEU A 103 8.26 -6.11 -7.25
CA LEU A 103 7.98 -4.78 -6.73
C LEU A 103 8.99 -4.39 -5.66
N ILE A 104 9.34 -5.31 -4.75
CA ILE A 104 10.36 -5.10 -3.72
C ILE A 104 11.72 -4.81 -4.36
N THR A 105 12.17 -5.68 -5.29
CA THR A 105 13.44 -5.48 -6.01
C THR A 105 13.48 -4.12 -6.71
N LYS A 106 12.38 -3.73 -7.36
CA LYS A 106 12.27 -2.43 -8.01
C LYS A 106 12.41 -1.28 -7.01
N THR A 107 11.75 -1.35 -5.86
CA THR A 107 11.83 -0.29 -4.83
C THR A 107 13.25 -0.16 -4.29
N LEU A 108 13.91 -1.27 -3.97
CA LEU A 108 15.30 -1.26 -3.47
C LEU A 108 16.28 -0.65 -4.48
N THR A 109 16.05 -0.84 -5.78
CA THR A 109 16.92 -0.27 -6.83
C THR A 109 16.59 1.18 -7.21
N GLU A 110 15.33 1.61 -7.09
CA GLU A 110 14.93 2.98 -7.43
C GLU A 110 15.08 3.95 -6.24
N HIS A 111 15.09 3.46 -5.01
CA HIS A 111 15.14 4.22 -3.76
C HIS A 111 16.28 3.73 -2.84
N GLU A 112 17.49 3.59 -3.38
CA GLU A 112 18.66 3.03 -2.67
C GLU A 112 19.00 3.73 -1.34
N ASN A 113 18.65 5.01 -1.19
CA ASN A 113 18.90 5.78 0.03
C ASN A 113 17.69 5.81 0.99
N GLY A 114 16.58 5.17 0.62
CA GLY A 114 15.38 5.08 1.44
C GLY A 114 15.52 4.04 2.54
N LEU A 115 14.95 4.30 3.72
CA LEU A 115 14.78 3.27 4.73
C LEU A 115 13.55 2.42 4.38
N HIS A 116 13.75 1.13 4.14
CA HIS A 116 12.68 0.19 3.86
C HIS A 116 12.65 -0.91 4.92
N ALA A 117 11.48 -1.44 5.23
CA ALA A 117 11.33 -2.60 6.10
C ALA A 117 10.61 -3.72 5.36
N LEU A 118 11.24 -4.88 5.30
CA LEU A 118 10.60 -6.11 4.84
C LEU A 118 10.16 -6.94 6.05
N MET A 119 8.90 -7.30 6.08
CA MET A 119 8.34 -8.26 7.01
C MET A 119 8.01 -9.56 6.28
N VAL A 120 8.53 -10.68 6.77
CA VAL A 120 8.10 -12.02 6.37
C VAL A 120 7.24 -12.57 7.50
N ILE A 121 6.04 -13.03 7.17
CA ILE A 121 4.98 -13.41 8.11
C ILE A 121 4.56 -14.84 7.82
N ASP A 122 4.39 -15.63 8.87
CA ASP A 122 3.97 -17.03 8.76
C ASP A 122 2.89 -17.34 9.81
N ILE A 123 1.87 -18.09 9.42
CA ILE A 123 0.78 -18.50 10.32
C ILE A 123 1.25 -19.66 11.18
N ASP A 124 1.34 -19.45 12.47
CA ASP A 124 1.78 -20.46 13.41
C ASP A 124 0.81 -21.65 13.47
N ASN A 125 1.38 -22.85 13.47
CA ASN A 125 0.64 -24.11 13.59
C ASN A 125 -0.44 -24.35 12.50
N PHE A 126 -0.31 -23.70 11.34
CA PHE A 126 -1.29 -23.77 10.25
C PHE A 126 -1.61 -25.20 9.81
N LYS A 127 -0.61 -26.09 9.77
CA LYS A 127 -0.83 -27.51 9.50
C LYS A 127 -1.83 -28.15 10.46
N SER A 128 -1.76 -27.83 11.76
CA SER A 128 -2.69 -28.35 12.76
C SER A 128 -4.12 -27.89 12.50
N VAL A 129 -4.33 -26.70 11.94
CA VAL A 129 -5.65 -26.23 11.52
C VAL A 129 -6.20 -27.11 10.42
N ASN A 130 -5.43 -27.39 9.39
CA ASN A 130 -5.84 -28.27 8.30
C ASN A 130 -6.13 -29.70 8.81
N ASP A 131 -5.28 -30.21 9.70
CA ASP A 131 -5.41 -31.57 10.22
C ASP A 131 -6.67 -31.73 11.11
N VAL A 132 -7.05 -30.69 11.87
CA VAL A 132 -8.19 -30.74 12.82
C VAL A 132 -9.49 -30.28 12.17
N TYR A 133 -9.46 -29.21 11.39
CA TYR A 133 -10.68 -28.54 10.87
C TYR A 133 -10.87 -28.70 9.36
N GLY A 134 -9.89 -29.31 8.67
CA GLY A 134 -9.91 -29.51 7.22
C GLY A 134 -9.45 -28.29 6.42
N HIS A 135 -9.12 -28.53 5.14
CA HIS A 135 -8.56 -27.51 4.24
C HIS A 135 -9.46 -26.29 4.04
N THR A 136 -10.78 -26.46 4.04
CA THR A 136 -11.72 -25.34 3.90
C THR A 136 -11.57 -24.30 5.04
N MET A 137 -11.32 -24.78 6.26
CA MET A 137 -11.04 -23.89 7.39
C MET A 137 -9.65 -23.25 7.23
N GLY A 138 -8.65 -23.98 6.75
CA GLY A 138 -7.34 -23.43 6.45
C GLY A 138 -7.41 -22.29 5.42
N ASP A 139 -8.14 -22.49 4.33
CA ASP A 139 -8.37 -21.48 3.31
C ASP A 139 -9.08 -20.23 3.88
N HIS A 140 -10.06 -20.46 4.77
CA HIS A 140 -10.73 -19.37 5.48
C HIS A 140 -9.77 -18.58 6.37
N VAL A 141 -8.92 -19.27 7.16
CA VAL A 141 -7.89 -18.63 8.00
C VAL A 141 -6.93 -17.80 7.17
N ILE A 142 -6.42 -18.33 6.06
CA ILE A 142 -5.54 -17.59 5.15
C ILE A 142 -6.23 -16.31 4.65
N SER A 143 -7.48 -16.40 4.22
CA SER A 143 -8.24 -15.26 3.68
C SER A 143 -8.49 -14.19 4.74
N VAL A 144 -8.84 -14.59 5.97
CA VAL A 144 -9.06 -13.66 7.09
C VAL A 144 -7.76 -12.96 7.47
N ILE A 145 -6.66 -13.71 7.64
CA ILE A 145 -5.35 -13.14 7.99
C ILE A 145 -4.85 -12.22 6.89
N ALA A 146 -5.00 -12.58 5.62
CA ALA A 146 -4.68 -11.71 4.48
C ALA A 146 -5.44 -10.37 4.54
N GLY A 147 -6.73 -10.40 4.88
CA GLY A 147 -7.55 -9.20 5.09
C GLY A 147 -7.06 -8.34 6.24
N VAL A 148 -6.70 -8.96 7.37
CA VAL A 148 -6.12 -8.25 8.52
C VAL A 148 -4.79 -7.60 8.13
N ILE A 149 -3.86 -8.35 7.51
CA ILE A 149 -2.58 -7.80 7.05
C ILE A 149 -2.84 -6.61 6.12
N SER A 150 -3.63 -6.77 5.07
CA SER A 150 -3.91 -5.71 4.10
C SER A 150 -4.45 -4.44 4.74
N SER A 151 -5.30 -4.57 5.78
CA SER A 151 -5.90 -3.42 6.47
C SER A 151 -4.92 -2.58 7.28
N GLN A 152 -3.77 -3.16 7.66
CA GLN A 152 -2.77 -2.49 8.51
C GLN A 152 -1.75 -1.66 7.72
N PHE A 153 -1.67 -1.84 6.40
CA PHE A 153 -0.66 -1.19 5.56
C PHE A 153 -1.27 -0.20 4.58
N ARG A 154 -0.46 0.74 4.10
CA ARG A 154 -0.88 1.79 3.16
C ARG A 154 -0.99 1.23 1.74
N SER A 155 -1.69 1.93 0.87
CA SER A 155 -1.74 1.60 -0.57
C SER A 155 -0.38 1.71 -1.27
N THR A 156 0.59 2.37 -0.66
CA THR A 156 1.98 2.50 -1.14
C THR A 156 2.87 1.37 -0.65
N ASP A 157 2.45 0.60 0.36
CA ASP A 157 3.17 -0.57 0.85
C ASP A 157 2.78 -1.80 0.00
N TYR A 158 3.71 -2.73 -0.21
CA TYR A 158 3.43 -3.92 -0.98
C TYR A 158 3.15 -5.11 -0.08
N VAL A 159 1.93 -5.63 -0.16
CA VAL A 159 1.48 -6.80 0.60
C VAL A 159 1.25 -7.95 -0.35
N GLY A 160 1.91 -9.09 -0.13
CA GLY A 160 1.81 -10.26 -1.00
C GLY A 160 1.78 -11.58 -0.24
N ARG A 161 1.18 -12.60 -0.89
CA ARG A 161 1.23 -13.97 -0.43
C ARG A 161 2.36 -14.72 -1.15
N MET A 162 3.26 -15.31 -0.37
CA MET A 162 4.44 -16.01 -0.88
C MET A 162 4.13 -17.46 -1.25
N GLY A 163 3.11 -18.03 -0.63
CA GLY A 163 2.60 -19.39 -0.85
C GLY A 163 2.20 -20.05 0.47
N GLY A 164 1.29 -20.99 0.43
CA GLY A 164 0.81 -21.64 1.64
C GLY A 164 0.28 -20.65 2.67
N ASP A 165 0.91 -20.60 3.81
CA ASP A 165 0.62 -19.77 4.98
C ASP A 165 1.61 -18.59 5.16
N GLU A 166 2.45 -18.31 4.14
CA GLU A 166 3.48 -17.28 4.18
C GLU A 166 3.07 -16.01 3.44
N PHE A 167 3.36 -14.85 4.05
CA PHE A 167 3.12 -13.52 3.48
C PHE A 167 4.39 -12.67 3.58
N ALA A 168 4.48 -11.68 2.68
CA ALA A 168 5.53 -10.66 2.72
C ALA A 168 4.92 -9.26 2.62
N VAL A 169 5.48 -8.32 3.38
CA VAL A 169 5.11 -6.92 3.35
C VAL A 169 6.36 -6.07 3.22
N LEU A 170 6.43 -5.22 2.20
CA LEU A 170 7.42 -4.16 2.12
C LEU A 170 6.78 -2.82 2.50
N MET A 171 7.30 -2.19 3.51
CA MET A 171 7.06 -0.79 3.84
C MET A 171 8.17 0.05 3.21
N GLY A 172 7.83 0.82 2.18
CA GLY A 172 8.78 1.66 1.46
C GLY A 172 8.93 3.04 2.06
N ASP A 173 10.16 3.61 2.02
CA ASP A 173 10.45 4.98 2.44
C ASP A 173 9.85 5.34 3.81
N ILE A 174 10.10 4.48 4.81
CA ILE A 174 9.62 4.73 6.17
C ILE A 174 10.47 5.79 6.87
N PRO A 175 9.85 6.69 7.65
CA PRO A 175 10.58 7.75 8.36
C PRO A 175 11.53 7.22 9.44
N SER A 176 11.19 6.08 10.06
CA SER A 176 12.00 5.45 11.11
C SER A 176 11.67 3.96 11.27
N LYS A 177 12.57 3.19 11.89
CA LYS A 177 12.41 1.76 12.16
C LYS A 177 11.23 1.47 13.08
N GLU A 178 10.97 2.33 14.05
CA GLU A 178 9.93 2.20 15.08
C GLU A 178 8.54 2.03 14.45
N ILE A 179 8.29 2.69 13.31
CA ILE A 179 7.00 2.55 12.61
C ILE A 179 6.77 1.11 12.16
N ALA A 180 7.81 0.44 11.67
CA ALA A 180 7.70 -0.96 11.29
C ALA A 180 7.51 -1.87 12.52
N LEU A 181 8.20 -1.59 13.63
CA LEU A 181 8.05 -2.35 14.87
C LEU A 181 6.63 -2.23 15.43
N ILE A 182 6.09 -1.03 15.50
CA ILE A 182 4.70 -0.76 15.93
C ILE A 182 3.71 -1.51 15.04
N LYS A 183 3.91 -1.50 13.72
CA LYS A 183 3.04 -2.21 12.78
C LYS A 183 3.08 -3.73 12.99
N ALA A 184 4.27 -4.29 13.19
CA ALA A 184 4.44 -5.72 13.45
C ALA A 184 3.79 -6.14 14.76
N GLU A 185 3.99 -5.37 15.83
CA GLU A 185 3.39 -5.62 17.15
C GLU A 185 1.86 -5.57 17.08
N ASN A 186 1.31 -4.52 16.46
CA ASN A 186 -0.14 -4.38 16.27
C ASN A 186 -0.72 -5.56 15.49
N LEU A 187 -0.03 -6.00 14.42
CA LEU A 187 -0.48 -7.12 13.62
C LEU A 187 -0.51 -8.43 14.41
N VAL A 188 0.54 -8.71 15.18
CA VAL A 188 0.61 -9.89 16.07
C VAL A 188 -0.53 -9.84 17.09
N ASN A 189 -0.75 -8.70 17.73
CA ASN A 189 -1.78 -8.52 18.75
C ASN A 189 -3.19 -8.65 18.17
N LEU A 190 -3.48 -8.05 16.99
CA LEU A 190 -4.78 -8.18 16.33
C LEU A 190 -5.15 -9.63 16.06
N ILE A 191 -4.17 -10.47 15.70
CA ILE A 191 -4.42 -11.89 15.45
C ILE A 191 -4.46 -12.69 16.75
N LYS A 192 -3.76 -12.27 17.80
CA LYS A 192 -3.79 -12.89 19.12
C LYS A 192 -5.15 -12.67 19.84
N TYR A 193 -5.72 -11.45 19.75
CA TYR A 193 -6.99 -11.07 20.39
C TYR A 193 -8.20 -11.12 19.45
N LYS A 194 -8.34 -12.19 18.75
CA LYS A 194 -9.20 -12.42 17.57
C LYS A 194 -10.67 -12.76 17.83
N GLU A 195 -11.26 -12.39 18.96
CA GLU A 195 -12.68 -12.73 19.28
C GLU A 195 -13.68 -12.39 18.16
N SER A 196 -13.34 -11.43 17.28
CA SER A 196 -14.17 -11.01 16.15
C SER A 196 -13.82 -11.67 14.81
N LEU A 197 -12.77 -12.48 14.71
CA LEU A 197 -12.25 -12.95 13.41
C LEU A 197 -12.80 -14.28 12.92
N SER A 198 -13.65 -14.97 13.69
CA SER A 198 -14.22 -16.29 13.31
C SER A 198 -13.19 -17.34 12.89
N ILE A 199 -11.99 -17.33 13.48
CA ILE A 199 -10.90 -18.30 13.27
C ILE A 199 -10.58 -19.05 14.57
N PRO A 200 -9.97 -20.27 14.52
CA PRO A 200 -9.63 -21.04 15.71
C PRO A 200 -8.76 -20.27 16.71
N GLU A 201 -8.99 -20.46 18.02
CA GLU A 201 -8.36 -19.70 19.11
C GLU A 201 -6.82 -19.88 19.19
N ASN A 202 -6.30 -21.01 18.74
CA ASN A 202 -4.88 -21.37 18.83
C ASN A 202 -4.01 -20.85 17.67
N ILE A 203 -4.56 -19.98 16.81
CA ILE A 203 -3.82 -19.36 15.71
C ILE A 203 -3.11 -18.10 16.18
N SER A 204 -1.86 -17.97 15.82
CA SER A 204 -1.04 -16.76 15.91
C SER A 204 -0.23 -16.59 14.63
N ILE A 205 0.52 -15.52 14.53
CA ILE A 205 1.50 -15.31 13.47
C ILE A 205 2.87 -15.04 14.07
N SER A 206 3.90 -15.51 13.39
CA SER A 206 5.27 -15.10 13.63
C SER A 206 5.74 -14.18 12.52
N VAL A 207 6.48 -13.12 12.89
CA VAL A 207 6.96 -12.10 11.96
C VAL A 207 8.49 -11.97 12.09
N GLY A 208 9.17 -11.96 10.95
CA GLY A 208 10.58 -11.60 10.86
C GLY A 208 10.72 -10.27 10.13
N ILE A 209 11.49 -9.34 10.67
CA ILE A 209 11.67 -7.99 10.12
C ILE A 209 13.13 -7.80 9.73
N ALA A 210 13.37 -7.28 8.54
CA ALA A 210 14.68 -6.78 8.13
C ALA A 210 14.55 -5.36 7.59
N PHE A 211 15.50 -4.52 7.95
CA PHE A 211 15.63 -3.17 7.40
C PHE A 211 16.64 -3.19 6.27
N SER A 212 16.33 -2.44 5.19
CA SER A 212 17.25 -2.32 4.05
C SER A 212 18.52 -1.59 4.45
N ASP A 213 19.61 -2.01 3.86
CA ASP A 213 20.88 -1.29 3.85
C ASP A 213 21.35 -1.08 2.39
N PRO A 214 22.37 -0.24 2.15
CA PRO A 214 22.84 0.05 0.80
C PRO A 214 23.35 -1.14 -0.01
N GLU A 215 23.59 -2.27 0.64
CA GLU A 215 24.06 -3.51 -0.01
C GLU A 215 22.90 -4.39 -0.50
N ASP A 216 21.66 -4.08 -0.10
CA ASP A 216 20.47 -4.83 -0.51
C ASP A 216 19.97 -4.34 -1.87
N HIS A 217 20.23 -5.10 -2.93
CA HIS A 217 19.86 -4.75 -4.29
C HIS A 217 18.63 -5.48 -4.83
N CYS A 218 18.19 -6.55 -4.16
CA CYS A 218 17.03 -7.32 -4.59
C CYS A 218 16.25 -7.89 -3.41
N TYR A 219 15.05 -8.43 -3.73
CA TYR A 219 14.22 -9.10 -2.74
C TYR A 219 14.97 -10.15 -1.92
N TYR A 220 15.77 -10.99 -2.57
CA TYR A 220 16.43 -12.12 -1.91
C TYR A 220 17.45 -11.70 -0.86
N ASP A 221 18.14 -10.58 -1.06
CA ASP A 221 19.11 -10.04 -0.11
C ASP A 221 18.42 -9.70 1.22
N LEU A 222 17.33 -8.94 1.13
CA LEU A 222 16.57 -8.50 2.29
C LEU A 222 15.72 -9.62 2.89
N ALA A 223 15.15 -10.51 2.05
CA ALA A 223 14.35 -11.64 2.50
C ALA A 223 15.16 -12.65 3.33
N ALA A 224 16.40 -12.93 2.94
CA ALA A 224 17.27 -13.82 3.72
C ALA A 224 17.49 -13.32 5.16
N LYS A 225 17.58 -12.00 5.35
CA LYS A 225 17.68 -11.37 6.66
C LYS A 225 16.35 -11.49 7.44
N ALA A 226 15.23 -11.22 6.79
CA ALA A 226 13.91 -11.32 7.41
C ALA A 226 13.54 -12.76 7.79
N ASP A 227 13.91 -13.75 6.96
CA ASP A 227 13.70 -15.17 7.25
C ASP A 227 14.49 -15.63 8.49
N GLN A 228 15.73 -15.14 8.67
CA GLN A 228 16.50 -15.42 9.89
C GLN A 228 15.78 -14.86 11.12
N ALA A 229 15.26 -13.65 11.04
CA ALA A 229 14.47 -13.05 12.11
C ALA A 229 13.16 -13.83 12.37
N LEU A 230 12.46 -14.28 11.32
CA LEU A 230 11.27 -15.12 11.45
C LEU A 230 11.59 -16.45 12.17
N TYR A 231 12.71 -17.06 11.83
CA TYR A 231 13.16 -18.26 12.52
C TYR A 231 13.37 -18.01 14.03
N VAL A 232 13.94 -16.86 14.41
CA VAL A 232 14.08 -16.44 15.81
C VAL A 232 12.71 -16.31 16.47
N SER A 233 11.73 -15.65 15.85
CA SER A 233 10.36 -15.52 16.34
C SER A 233 9.73 -16.89 16.62
N LYS A 234 9.84 -17.82 15.68
CA LYS A 234 9.31 -19.19 15.82
C LYS A 234 10.00 -19.97 16.97
N LYS A 235 11.31 -19.82 17.13
CA LYS A 235 12.08 -20.48 18.20
C LYS A 235 11.80 -19.88 19.57
N SER A 236 11.56 -18.61 19.67
CA SER A 236 11.28 -17.89 20.93
C SER A 236 9.84 -18.02 21.44
N GLY A 237 9.05 -18.94 20.86
CA GLY A 237 7.72 -19.29 21.37
C GLY A 237 6.57 -18.89 20.48
N LYS A 238 6.84 -18.40 19.24
CA LYS A 238 5.82 -17.99 18.25
C LYS A 238 4.96 -16.81 18.71
N GLY A 239 4.00 -16.39 17.91
CA GLY A 239 3.09 -15.30 18.26
C GLY A 239 3.78 -13.98 18.57
N ARG A 240 4.86 -13.65 17.84
CA ARG A 240 5.70 -12.47 18.05
C ARG A 240 6.43 -12.05 16.78
N TYR A 241 7.10 -10.92 16.85
CA TYR A 241 8.07 -10.52 15.84
C TYR A 241 9.51 -10.57 16.37
N SER A 242 10.48 -10.62 15.47
CA SER A 242 11.91 -10.43 15.72
C SER A 242 12.52 -9.61 14.61
N VAL A 243 13.61 -8.91 14.91
CA VAL A 243 14.34 -8.06 13.96
C VAL A 243 15.70 -8.70 13.65
N PHE A 244 16.08 -8.66 12.38
CA PHE A 244 17.39 -9.17 11.96
C PHE A 244 18.52 -8.32 12.55
N GLY A 245 19.53 -8.99 13.10
CA GLY A 245 20.71 -8.34 13.70
C GLY A 245 20.50 -7.82 15.12
N GLU A 246 19.30 -7.93 15.66
CA GLU A 246 19.02 -7.62 17.07
C GLU A 246 18.93 -8.94 17.85
N GLU A 247 19.77 -9.09 18.86
CA GLU A 247 19.64 -10.19 19.83
C GLU A 247 18.34 -9.96 20.61
N ASN A 248 17.37 -10.86 20.46
CA ASN A 248 16.13 -11.00 21.25
C ASN A 248 15.85 -9.88 22.27
N GLN A 249 15.83 -8.66 21.82
CA GLN A 249 15.32 -7.56 22.62
C GLN A 249 13.82 -7.44 22.29
N THR A 250 12.95 -7.99 23.16
CA THR A 250 11.81 -7.18 23.53
C THR A 250 12.39 -5.80 23.76
N PRO A 251 11.91 -4.72 23.08
CA PRO A 251 12.48 -3.39 23.27
C PRO A 251 12.55 -3.09 24.76
N ASP A 252 13.76 -3.16 25.35
CA ASP A 252 13.97 -2.80 26.76
C ASP A 252 13.89 -1.27 26.92
N GLN A 253 13.91 -0.55 25.80
CA GLN A 253 13.53 0.84 25.71
C GLN A 253 12.01 0.93 25.54
N LYS A 254 11.32 1.06 26.67
CA LYS A 254 9.89 1.40 26.66
C LYS A 254 9.75 2.82 26.14
N LEU A 255 9.26 2.93 24.90
CA LEU A 255 8.86 4.23 24.35
C LEU A 255 7.82 4.86 25.27
N GLN A 256 7.93 6.14 25.48
CA GLN A 256 6.97 6.87 26.31
C GLN A 256 5.97 7.58 25.40
N ALA A 257 4.68 7.44 25.72
CA ALA A 257 3.63 8.24 25.10
C ALA A 257 2.92 9.03 26.21
N PHE A 258 2.57 10.27 25.92
CA PHE A 258 1.79 11.09 26.83
C PHE A 258 0.33 11.13 26.38
N VAL A 259 -0.60 11.12 27.34
CA VAL A 259 -2.03 11.35 27.07
C VAL A 259 -2.55 12.49 27.94
N TRP A 260 -3.06 13.51 27.29
CA TRP A 260 -3.77 14.60 27.95
C TRP A 260 -5.27 14.43 27.73
N SER A 261 -5.91 13.77 28.69
CA SER A 261 -7.35 13.54 28.68
C SER A 261 -7.85 13.42 30.13
N SER A 262 -9.00 14.00 30.42
CA SER A 262 -9.75 13.76 31.66
C SER A 262 -10.56 12.46 31.62
N SER A 263 -10.82 11.96 30.40
CA SER A 263 -11.62 10.76 30.15
C SER A 263 -10.85 9.47 30.46
N ARG A 264 -11.39 8.65 31.37
CA ARG A 264 -10.86 7.30 31.60
C ARG A 264 -11.00 6.40 30.37
N ASN A 265 -12.07 6.57 29.61
CA ASN A 265 -12.32 5.76 28.42
C ASN A 265 -11.24 5.98 27.36
N VAL A 266 -10.80 7.24 27.15
CA VAL A 266 -9.73 7.57 26.20
C VAL A 266 -8.41 6.95 26.64
N THR A 267 -8.07 7.06 27.92
CA THR A 267 -6.84 6.45 28.46
C THR A 267 -6.86 4.94 28.30
N SER A 268 -7.94 4.27 28.70
CA SER A 268 -8.07 2.80 28.55
C SER A 268 -8.09 2.34 27.09
N MET A 269 -8.67 3.13 26.19
CA MET A 269 -8.63 2.84 24.74
C MET A 269 -7.19 2.91 24.23
N LEU A 270 -6.42 3.91 24.63
CA LEU A 270 -5.02 4.05 24.24
C LEU A 270 -4.14 2.96 24.86
N GLU A 271 -4.34 2.61 26.13
CA GLU A 271 -3.66 1.48 26.78
C GLU A 271 -3.90 0.16 26.06
N PHE A 272 -5.10 -0.03 25.51
CA PHE A 272 -5.43 -1.21 24.72
C PHE A 272 -4.88 -1.14 23.29
N ALA A 273 -4.83 0.05 22.70
CA ALA A 273 -4.43 0.25 21.29
C ALA A 273 -2.91 0.36 21.10
N LEU A 274 -2.17 0.79 22.13
CA LEU A 274 -0.72 0.96 22.05
C LEU A 274 0.00 -0.36 22.37
N PRO A 275 1.14 -0.63 21.70
CA PRO A 275 1.96 -1.81 21.95
C PRO A 275 2.45 -1.91 23.41
N GLU A 276 2.69 -3.12 23.91
CA GLU A 276 3.15 -3.37 25.31
C GLU A 276 4.48 -2.67 25.66
N PHE A 277 5.31 -2.36 24.64
CA PHE A 277 6.57 -1.63 24.84
C PHE A 277 6.39 -0.10 24.92
N VAL A 278 5.17 0.41 24.76
CA VAL A 278 4.85 1.83 24.91
C VAL A 278 4.28 2.07 26.29
N HIS A 279 4.98 2.88 27.09
CA HIS A 279 4.48 3.29 28.40
C HIS A 279 3.63 4.56 28.26
N LEU A 280 2.30 4.40 28.38
CA LEU A 280 1.37 5.53 28.34
C LEU A 280 1.39 6.26 29.70
N LYS A 281 1.67 7.56 29.68
CA LYS A 281 1.65 8.42 30.87
C LYS A 281 0.60 9.49 30.73
N LYS A 282 -0.34 9.51 31.68
CA LYS A 282 -1.33 10.57 31.77
C LYS A 282 -0.67 11.84 32.29
N VAL A 283 -0.96 12.97 31.63
CA VAL A 283 -0.46 14.31 31.96
C VAL A 283 -1.62 15.30 31.98
N ILE A 284 -1.49 16.34 32.78
CA ILE A 284 -2.52 17.38 32.96
C ILE A 284 -2.02 18.80 32.67
N SER A 285 -0.72 18.96 32.40
CA SER A 285 -0.12 20.25 32.03
C SER A 285 1.08 20.07 31.11
N VAL A 286 1.49 21.17 30.45
CA VAL A 286 2.71 21.23 29.61
C VAL A 286 3.96 21.11 30.46
N GLU A 287 3.96 21.69 31.68
CA GLU A 287 5.05 21.59 32.64
C GLU A 287 5.31 20.13 33.01
N GLU A 288 4.25 19.37 33.26
CA GLU A 288 4.35 17.94 33.57
C GLU A 288 4.91 17.14 32.41
N ILE A 289 4.58 17.49 31.17
CA ILE A 289 5.21 16.89 29.97
C ILE A 289 6.70 17.21 29.96
N ARG A 290 7.09 18.50 30.12
CA ARG A 290 8.49 18.92 30.13
C ARG A 290 9.31 18.23 31.23
N GLU A 291 8.78 18.15 32.44
CA GLU A 291 9.43 17.44 33.56
C GLU A 291 9.64 15.95 33.26
N ASN A 292 8.67 15.32 32.62
CA ASN A 292 8.73 13.90 32.29
C ASN A 292 9.56 13.59 31.04
N MET A 293 9.76 14.56 30.16
CA MET A 293 10.69 14.42 29.03
C MET A 293 12.14 14.41 29.54
N GLY A 294 12.48 15.26 30.53
CA GLY A 294 13.80 15.30 31.15
C GLY A 294 14.95 15.38 30.13
N GLU A 295 15.94 14.47 30.27
CA GLU A 295 17.05 14.30 29.34
C GLU A 295 16.74 13.38 28.15
N LYS A 296 15.49 12.88 28.05
CA LYS A 296 15.07 11.98 26.95
C LYS A 296 15.05 12.73 25.64
N THR A 297 15.61 12.11 24.62
CA THR A 297 15.55 12.64 23.25
C THR A 297 14.21 12.33 22.61
N GLY A 298 13.86 13.01 21.52
CA GLY A 298 12.64 12.72 20.74
C GLY A 298 12.55 11.28 20.25
N GLU A 299 13.64 10.52 20.25
CA GLU A 299 13.69 9.10 19.87
C GLU A 299 13.07 8.18 20.92
N ASP A 300 13.03 8.61 22.19
CA ASP A 300 12.44 7.85 23.31
C ASP A 300 10.94 8.14 23.52
N ILE A 301 10.37 9.10 22.76
CA ILE A 301 9.00 9.55 22.94
C ILE A 301 8.20 9.32 21.65
N LEU A 302 7.19 8.45 21.75
CA LEU A 302 6.29 8.13 20.63
C LEU A 302 5.44 9.34 20.21
N GLY A 303 4.94 10.12 21.17
CA GLY A 303 4.11 11.28 20.92
C GLY A 303 3.21 11.70 22.07
N LEU A 304 2.40 12.73 21.83
CA LEU A 304 1.40 13.26 22.72
C LEU A 304 -0.01 13.08 22.13
N PHE A 305 -0.87 12.37 22.84
CA PHE A 305 -2.28 12.24 22.53
C PHE A 305 -3.08 13.30 23.28
N VAL A 306 -3.81 14.15 22.57
CA VAL A 306 -4.60 15.23 23.14
C VAL A 306 -6.09 14.98 22.88
N ASP A 307 -6.87 14.83 23.95
CA ASP A 307 -8.32 14.71 23.88
C ASP A 307 -8.94 16.10 23.70
N VAL A 308 -9.51 16.33 22.53
CA VAL A 308 -10.18 17.59 22.18
C VAL A 308 -11.70 17.52 22.33
N SER A 309 -12.22 16.40 22.83
CA SER A 309 -13.66 16.18 22.95
C SER A 309 -14.30 16.97 24.11
N GLU A 310 -13.51 17.49 25.05
CA GLU A 310 -13.93 18.17 26.28
C GLU A 310 -13.50 19.66 26.31
N GLU A 311 -13.50 20.36 25.18
CA GLU A 311 -13.19 21.81 25.17
C GLU A 311 -14.31 22.59 25.88
N GLU A 312 -14.07 22.92 27.15
CA GLU A 312 -14.66 24.07 27.84
C GLU A 312 -13.68 25.26 27.81
N ASP A 313 -14.17 26.48 27.90
CA ASP A 313 -13.48 27.77 27.80
C ASP A 313 -12.01 27.78 28.32
N GLY A 314 -11.04 27.92 27.43
CA GLY A 314 -9.60 27.97 27.74
C GLY A 314 -8.70 27.34 26.67
N GLY A 315 -9.28 26.72 25.65
CA GLY A 315 -8.57 25.92 24.64
C GLY A 315 -7.45 26.66 23.89
N GLN A 316 -7.61 27.96 23.63
CA GLN A 316 -6.67 28.71 22.79
C GLN A 316 -5.27 28.88 23.43
N ALA A 317 -5.20 29.13 24.74
CA ALA A 317 -3.92 29.22 25.47
C ALA A 317 -3.20 27.85 25.53
N ARG A 318 -3.94 26.78 25.79
CA ARG A 318 -3.45 25.40 25.78
C ARG A 318 -2.84 25.00 24.44
N TRP A 319 -3.50 25.32 23.33
CA TRP A 319 -3.00 25.03 21.98
C TRP A 319 -1.73 25.83 21.64
N GLN A 320 -1.62 27.05 22.13
CA GLN A 320 -0.42 27.86 21.93
C GLN A 320 0.79 27.25 22.66
N GLU A 321 0.63 26.84 23.90
CA GLU A 321 1.68 26.18 24.70
C GLU A 321 2.08 24.82 24.11
N LEU A 322 1.11 24.02 23.66
CA LEU A 322 1.37 22.76 23.00
C LEU A 322 2.10 22.94 21.64
N GLY A 323 1.76 23.98 20.88
CA GLY A 323 2.44 24.32 19.64
C GLY A 323 3.88 24.80 19.85
N GLU A 324 4.18 25.42 21.02
CA GLU A 324 5.55 25.76 21.42
C GLU A 324 6.33 24.49 21.78
N LEU A 325 5.76 23.60 22.57
CA LEU A 325 6.35 22.32 22.95
C LEU A 325 6.66 21.46 21.73
N GLN A 326 5.75 21.41 20.78
CA GLN A 326 5.94 20.67 19.51
C GLN A 326 7.14 21.19 18.71
N ARG A 327 7.28 22.52 18.64
CA ARG A 327 8.39 23.15 17.92
C ARG A 327 9.74 22.97 18.62
N GLU A 328 9.74 23.00 19.95
CA GLU A 328 10.95 22.84 20.78
C GLU A 328 11.52 21.42 20.70
N HIS A 329 10.67 20.42 20.63
CA HIS A 329 11.05 19.01 20.78
C HIS A 329 10.72 18.11 19.59
N ALA A 330 10.20 18.66 18.48
CA ALA A 330 9.71 17.90 17.31
C ALA A 330 8.74 16.75 17.72
N LEU A 331 7.94 16.95 18.77
CA LEU A 331 7.07 15.94 19.36
C LEU A 331 5.84 15.70 18.46
N PRO A 332 5.58 14.46 17.99
CA PRO A 332 4.36 14.15 17.26
C PRO A 332 3.12 14.38 18.15
N MET A 333 2.12 15.10 17.64
CA MET A 333 0.86 15.31 18.34
C MET A 333 -0.31 14.69 17.57
N ILE A 334 -1.19 14.04 18.30
CA ILE A 334 -2.37 13.36 17.76
C ILE A 334 -3.60 13.84 18.55
N ALA A 335 -4.53 14.49 17.85
CA ALA A 335 -5.80 14.89 18.44
C ALA A 335 -6.81 13.75 18.41
N ILE A 336 -7.52 13.54 19.51
CA ILE A 336 -8.61 12.57 19.67
C ILE A 336 -9.92 13.35 19.69
N CYS A 337 -10.80 13.12 18.70
CA CYS A 337 -12.10 13.77 18.57
C CYS A 337 -13.24 12.88 19.10
N LYS A 338 -14.41 13.49 19.36
CA LYS A 338 -15.61 12.82 19.94
C LYS A 338 -16.08 11.54 19.21
N GLU A 339 -15.74 11.36 17.94
CA GLU A 339 -16.15 10.20 17.14
C GLU A 339 -15.08 9.09 17.09
N GLY A 340 -14.04 9.17 17.92
CA GLY A 340 -12.95 8.18 17.93
C GLY A 340 -12.00 8.26 16.72
N ASN A 341 -12.12 9.28 15.89
CA ASN A 341 -11.23 9.51 14.78
C ASN A 341 -9.95 10.20 15.24
N LEU A 342 -8.80 9.58 14.98
CA LEU A 342 -7.49 10.15 15.23
C LEU A 342 -7.12 11.09 14.06
N VAL A 343 -6.83 12.35 14.37
CA VAL A 343 -6.34 13.34 13.40
C VAL A 343 -4.91 13.71 13.76
N GLN A 344 -3.98 13.50 12.84
CA GLN A 344 -2.60 13.96 12.99
C GLN A 344 -2.56 15.46 12.74
N MET A 345 -2.03 16.22 13.69
CA MET A 345 -1.81 17.67 13.59
C MET A 345 -0.43 18.01 13.08
#